data_85c8b51535e8424ab30f39f8d10443df
#
_entry.id   85c8b51535e8424ab30f39f8d10443df
#
_cell.length_a   1.000
_cell.length_b   1.000
_cell.length_c   1.000
_cell.angle_alpha   90.00
_cell.angle_beta   90.00
_cell.angle_gamma   90.00
#
_symmetry.space_group_name_H-M   'P 1'
#
loop_
_entity.id
_entity.type
_entity.pdbx_description
1 polymer ?
#
loop_
_entity_poly.entity_id
_entity_poly.type
_entity_poly.pdbx_seq_one_letter_code
_entity_poly.pdbx_strand_id
1 'polypeptide(L)'
;VHQYLFFIGDFPVRMYGLMLCTAIFMATAVAYFLAWRDGRGWEKYLPDLGIYGGFCGLIGARLWDVFFFDWGYYSQHLAEIPFVWQGGMAIQGGILGGVLGGAVYCWRHQVDWIDMLDVICPALFIGQSVGRMANLLNGDAFGAPTGGDFGILYPAGTLARSTYG
;
A
#
# COMPACT_ATOMS: atom_id res chain seq x y z
N VAL A 1 -5.28 17.01 12.56
CA VAL A 1 -4.34 16.18 11.77
C VAL A 1 -3.00 16.21 12.49
N HIS A 2 -2.59 15.07 13.02
CA HIS A 2 -1.31 14.91 13.71
C HIS A 2 -0.40 14.05 12.84
N GLN A 3 0.59 14.67 12.18
CA GLN A 3 1.55 13.97 11.32
C GLN A 3 2.50 13.08 12.15
N TYR A 4 2.77 13.46 13.40
CA TYR A 4 3.63 12.73 14.33
C TYR A 4 2.85 12.28 15.55
N LEU A 5 3.03 11.02 15.95
CA LEU A 5 2.39 10.48 17.13
C LEU A 5 3.23 10.78 18.39
N PHE A 6 4.50 10.46 18.34
CA PHE A 6 5.50 10.74 19.40
C PHE A 6 6.91 10.64 18.81
N PHE A 7 7.90 11.04 19.63
CA PHE A 7 9.31 10.94 19.27
C PHE A 7 9.99 9.90 20.16
N ILE A 8 10.82 9.04 19.58
CA ILE A 8 11.72 8.14 20.29
C ILE A 8 13.13 8.73 20.16
N GLY A 9 13.56 9.53 21.13
CA GLY A 9 14.75 10.36 20.96
C GLY A 9 14.53 11.35 19.81
N ASP A 10 15.44 11.37 18.83
CA ASP A 10 15.34 12.22 17.65
C ASP A 10 14.55 11.58 16.49
N PHE A 11 14.05 10.33 16.65
CA PHE A 11 13.34 9.62 15.59
C PHE A 11 11.82 9.90 15.68
N PRO A 12 11.23 10.60 14.67
CA PRO A 12 9.80 10.88 14.65
C PRO A 12 9.00 9.65 14.20
N VAL A 13 8.08 9.18 15.05
CA VAL A 13 7.12 8.15 14.66
C VAL A 13 5.94 8.81 13.96
N ARG A 14 5.86 8.60 12.65
CA ARG A 14 4.80 9.18 11.82
C ARG A 14 3.50 8.39 11.96
N MET A 15 2.40 9.09 12.13
CA MET A 15 1.05 8.50 12.17
C MET A 15 0.77 7.64 10.93
N TYR A 16 1.20 8.08 9.76
CA TYR A 16 1.05 7.34 8.50
C TYR A 16 1.68 5.94 8.56
N GLY A 17 2.89 5.82 9.08
CA GLY A 17 3.55 4.51 9.25
C GLY A 17 2.79 3.56 10.16
N LEU A 18 2.27 4.06 11.28
CA LEU A 18 1.45 3.26 12.19
C LEU A 18 0.15 2.78 11.51
N MET A 19 -0.53 3.69 10.80
CA MET A 19 -1.75 3.33 10.08
C MET A 19 -1.49 2.32 8.96
N LEU A 20 -0.36 2.44 8.26
CA LEU A 20 0.05 1.46 7.24
C LEU A 20 0.31 0.07 7.86
N CYS A 21 1.01 0.00 8.99
CA CYS A 21 1.20 -1.25 9.73
C CYS A 21 -0.15 -1.84 10.17
N THR A 22 -1.06 -1.00 10.66
CA THR A 22 -2.43 -1.40 11.04
C THR A 22 -3.20 -1.95 9.83
N ALA A 23 -3.11 -1.28 8.68
CA ALA A 23 -3.75 -1.72 7.44
C ALA A 23 -3.25 -3.11 7.01
N ILE A 24 -1.93 -3.33 7.03
CA ILE A 24 -1.31 -4.62 6.70
C ILE A 24 -1.76 -5.69 7.69
N PHE A 25 -1.71 -5.39 8.99
CA PHE A 25 -2.16 -6.33 10.02
C PHE A 25 -3.62 -6.73 9.87
N MET A 26 -4.53 -5.76 9.68
CA MET A 26 -5.95 -6.02 9.47
C MET A 26 -6.22 -6.81 8.20
N ALA A 27 -5.58 -6.45 7.09
CA ALA A 27 -5.70 -7.19 5.83
C ALA A 27 -5.23 -8.64 6.00
N THR A 28 -4.09 -8.85 6.65
CA THR A 28 -3.56 -10.20 6.92
C THR A 28 -4.49 -11.00 7.83
N ALA A 29 -5.01 -10.39 8.89
CA ALA A 29 -5.95 -11.04 9.82
C ALA A 29 -7.25 -11.45 9.12
N VAL A 30 -7.79 -10.59 8.25
CA VAL A 30 -9.00 -10.89 7.47
C VAL A 30 -8.73 -12.01 6.46
N ALA A 31 -7.63 -11.95 5.72
CA ALA A 31 -7.24 -13.01 4.78
C ALA A 31 -7.11 -14.35 5.51
N TYR A 32 -6.42 -14.36 6.66
CA TYR A 32 -6.25 -15.56 7.47
C TYR A 32 -7.60 -16.10 7.96
N PHE A 33 -8.48 -15.25 8.47
CA PHE A 33 -9.81 -15.64 8.92
C PHE A 33 -10.66 -16.23 7.78
N LEU A 34 -10.65 -15.60 6.61
CA LEU A 34 -11.39 -16.10 5.44
C LEU A 34 -10.84 -17.45 4.95
N ALA A 35 -9.52 -17.60 4.88
CA ALA A 35 -8.87 -18.86 4.51
C ALA A 35 -9.16 -19.97 5.50
N TRP A 36 -9.12 -19.68 6.79
CA TRP A 36 -9.47 -20.63 7.84
C TRP A 36 -10.93 -21.04 7.77
N ARG A 37 -11.85 -20.08 7.56
CA ARG A 37 -13.30 -20.36 7.42
C ARG A 37 -13.62 -21.20 6.19
N ASP A 38 -12.89 -21.00 5.12
CA ASP A 38 -13.03 -21.76 3.88
C ASP A 38 -12.68 -23.25 4.05
N GLY A 39 -11.81 -23.59 4.99
CA GLY A 39 -11.49 -24.96 5.39
C GLY A 39 -10.62 -25.75 4.41
N ARG A 40 -10.10 -25.12 3.35
CA ARG A 40 -9.20 -25.75 2.34
C ARG A 40 -7.74 -25.77 2.79
N GLY A 41 -7.42 -25.20 3.97
CA GLY A 41 -6.05 -25.21 4.54
C GLY A 41 -5.11 -24.20 3.86
N TRP A 42 -5.67 -23.12 3.31
CA TRP A 42 -4.88 -22.11 2.59
C TRP A 42 -4.21 -21.08 3.51
N GLU A 43 -4.65 -21.00 4.75
CA GLU A 43 -4.07 -20.11 5.75
C GLU A 43 -2.55 -20.27 5.90
N LYS A 44 -2.04 -21.47 5.67
CA LYS A 44 -0.60 -21.78 5.73
C LYS A 44 0.22 -21.11 4.63
N TYR A 45 -0.40 -20.77 3.49
CA TYR A 45 0.28 -20.13 2.37
C TYR A 45 0.28 -18.60 2.45
N LEU A 46 -0.62 -18.02 3.24
CA LEU A 46 -0.81 -16.56 3.28
C LEU A 46 0.42 -15.77 3.75
N PRO A 47 1.18 -16.20 4.79
CA PRO A 47 2.38 -15.47 5.21
C PRO A 47 3.41 -15.36 4.08
N ASP A 48 3.72 -16.48 3.45
CA ASP A 48 4.70 -16.53 2.37
C ASP A 48 4.18 -15.79 1.13
N LEU A 49 2.90 -15.97 0.79
CA LEU A 49 2.25 -15.25 -0.30
C LEU A 49 2.30 -13.72 -0.09
N GLY A 50 2.08 -13.29 1.15
CA GLY A 50 2.19 -11.87 1.52
C GLY A 50 3.62 -11.32 1.34
N ILE A 51 4.63 -12.09 1.72
CA ILE A 51 6.04 -11.72 1.52
C ILE A 51 6.39 -11.68 0.03
N TYR A 52 6.05 -12.71 -0.71
CA TYR A 52 6.31 -12.79 -2.16
C TYR A 52 5.57 -11.70 -2.93
N GLY A 53 4.26 -11.58 -2.69
CA GLY A 53 3.43 -10.56 -3.34
C GLY A 53 3.89 -9.15 -2.99
N GLY A 54 4.22 -8.90 -1.73
CA GLY A 54 4.73 -7.62 -1.26
C GLY A 54 6.08 -7.26 -1.88
N PHE A 55 7.01 -8.20 -1.94
CA PHE A 55 8.33 -8.00 -2.55
C PHE A 55 8.23 -7.76 -4.07
N CYS A 56 7.46 -8.60 -4.77
CA CYS A 56 7.20 -8.41 -6.20
C CYS A 56 6.44 -7.11 -6.48
N GLY A 57 5.50 -6.74 -5.60
CA GLY A 57 4.80 -5.46 -5.67
C GLY A 57 5.73 -4.27 -5.50
N LEU A 58 6.66 -4.33 -4.54
CA LEU A 58 7.65 -3.27 -4.35
C LEU A 58 8.54 -3.09 -5.59
N ILE A 59 9.05 -4.19 -6.12
CA ILE A 59 9.86 -4.17 -7.36
C ILE A 59 9.02 -3.62 -8.52
N GLY A 60 7.79 -4.11 -8.69
CA GLY A 60 6.90 -3.65 -9.74
C GLY A 60 6.57 -2.17 -9.64
N ALA A 61 6.29 -1.66 -8.42
CA ALA A 61 6.03 -0.26 -8.18
C ALA A 61 7.22 0.63 -8.57
N ARG A 62 8.43 0.19 -8.24
CA ARG A 62 9.66 0.91 -8.59
C ARG A 62 9.94 0.88 -10.09
N LEU A 63 9.86 -0.29 -10.71
CA LEU A 63 10.08 -0.42 -12.15
C LEU A 63 9.07 0.39 -12.96
N TRP A 64 7.81 0.40 -12.54
CA TRP A 64 6.80 1.20 -13.22
C TRP A 64 7.10 2.68 -13.15
N ASP A 65 7.47 3.19 -12.00
CA ASP A 65 7.87 4.58 -11.80
C ASP A 65 9.07 4.95 -12.69
N VAL A 66 10.12 4.15 -12.62
CA VAL A 66 11.35 4.35 -13.40
C VAL A 66 11.07 4.39 -14.92
N PHE A 67 10.31 3.42 -15.44
CA PHE A 67 10.14 3.27 -16.88
C PHE A 67 9.05 4.16 -17.48
N PHE A 68 7.98 4.45 -16.74
CA PHE A 68 6.82 5.15 -17.27
C PHE A 68 6.71 6.59 -16.81
N PHE A 69 7.26 6.97 -15.66
CA PHE A 69 7.14 8.33 -15.15
C PHE A 69 8.46 9.10 -15.24
N ASP A 70 9.59 8.52 -14.86
CA ASP A 70 10.84 9.22 -14.68
C ASP A 70 12.02 8.66 -15.48
N TRP A 71 11.76 8.01 -16.63
CA TRP A 71 12.81 7.43 -17.49
C TRP A 71 13.87 8.45 -17.91
N GLY A 72 13.48 9.70 -18.15
CA GLY A 72 14.40 10.78 -18.51
C GLY A 72 15.50 11.00 -17.46
N TYR A 73 15.17 10.88 -16.19
CA TYR A 73 16.11 10.99 -15.08
C TYR A 73 16.91 9.69 -14.89
N TYR A 74 16.22 8.55 -14.76
CA TYR A 74 16.85 7.29 -14.41
C TYR A 74 17.73 6.71 -15.53
N SER A 75 17.51 7.07 -16.78
CA SER A 75 18.40 6.69 -17.90
C SER A 75 19.82 7.23 -17.73
N GLN A 76 19.99 8.32 -16.97
CA GLN A 76 21.29 8.94 -16.66
C GLN A 76 21.79 8.55 -15.26
N HIS A 77 20.93 8.02 -14.38
CA HIS A 77 21.22 7.70 -12.99
C HIS A 77 20.82 6.26 -12.63
N LEU A 78 21.26 5.28 -13.42
CA LEU A 78 20.89 3.88 -13.29
C LEU A 78 21.22 3.30 -11.89
N ALA A 79 22.26 3.81 -11.24
CA ALA A 79 22.66 3.37 -9.89
C ALA A 79 21.62 3.73 -8.81
N GLU A 80 20.72 4.67 -9.07
CA GLU A 80 19.70 5.12 -8.12
C GLU A 80 18.38 4.32 -8.21
N ILE A 81 18.22 3.50 -9.25
CA ILE A 81 17.03 2.67 -9.44
C ILE A 81 16.70 1.82 -8.19
N PRO A 82 17.67 1.17 -7.50
CA PRO A 82 17.36 0.37 -6.32
C PRO A 82 16.98 1.18 -5.07
N PHE A 83 17.15 2.50 -5.05
CA PHE A 83 16.96 3.34 -3.85
C PHE A 83 15.50 3.69 -3.62
N VAL A 84 14.69 2.67 -3.29
CA VAL A 84 13.25 2.81 -3.03
C VAL A 84 12.89 3.76 -1.88
N TRP A 85 13.82 4.00 -0.96
CA TRP A 85 13.63 4.91 0.18
C TRP A 85 13.68 6.40 -0.19
N GLN A 86 14.11 6.74 -1.39
CA GLN A 86 14.08 8.12 -1.90
C GLN A 86 12.70 8.52 -2.46
N GLY A 87 11.77 7.57 -2.52
CA GLY A 87 10.46 7.76 -3.13
C GLY A 87 10.43 7.25 -4.58
N GLY A 88 9.43 7.66 -5.35
CA GLY A 88 9.24 7.20 -6.73
C GLY A 88 8.75 5.75 -6.78
N MET A 89 7.47 5.56 -6.43
CA MET A 89 6.80 4.26 -6.47
C MET A 89 5.38 4.43 -7.03
N ALA A 90 5.07 3.71 -8.10
CA ALA A 90 3.78 3.76 -8.75
C ALA A 90 2.88 2.61 -8.32
N ILE A 91 1.66 2.94 -7.87
CA ILE A 91 0.68 1.94 -7.43
C ILE A 91 0.33 0.93 -8.52
N GLN A 92 0.30 1.35 -9.78
CA GLN A 92 0.00 0.50 -10.93
C GLN A 92 0.99 -0.66 -11.03
N GLY A 93 2.28 -0.33 -10.94
CA GLY A 93 3.34 -1.33 -10.93
C GLY A 93 3.30 -2.22 -9.70
N GLY A 94 2.91 -1.65 -8.55
CA GLY A 94 2.74 -2.39 -7.30
C GLY A 94 1.66 -3.46 -7.40
N ILE A 95 0.50 -3.10 -7.95
CA ILE A 95 -0.60 -4.04 -8.18
C ILE A 95 -0.18 -5.14 -9.16
N LEU A 96 0.38 -4.75 -10.31
CA LEU A 96 0.80 -5.71 -11.34
C LEU A 96 1.87 -6.67 -10.81
N GLY A 97 2.90 -6.15 -10.16
CA GLY A 97 3.96 -6.95 -9.55
C GLY A 97 3.45 -7.89 -8.47
N GLY A 98 2.56 -7.41 -7.60
CA GLY A 98 1.94 -8.21 -6.55
C GLY A 98 1.08 -9.36 -7.10
N VAL A 99 0.25 -9.06 -8.11
CA VAL A 99 -0.58 -10.06 -8.79
C VAL A 99 0.28 -11.11 -9.48
N LEU A 100 1.30 -10.70 -10.23
CA LEU A 100 2.21 -11.63 -10.92
C LEU A 100 3.00 -12.48 -9.92
N GLY A 101 3.55 -11.87 -8.88
CA GLY A 101 4.28 -12.60 -7.83
C GLY A 101 3.40 -13.60 -7.10
N GLY A 102 2.16 -13.21 -6.75
CA GLY A 102 1.18 -14.08 -6.14
C GLY A 102 0.77 -15.24 -7.04
N ALA A 103 0.53 -14.97 -8.33
CA ALA A 103 0.18 -16.01 -9.30
C ALA A 103 1.31 -17.04 -9.47
N VAL A 104 2.56 -16.59 -9.57
CA VAL A 104 3.74 -17.48 -9.65
C VAL A 104 3.88 -18.32 -8.38
N TYR A 105 3.66 -17.71 -7.21
CA TYR A 105 3.69 -18.43 -5.94
C TYR A 105 2.62 -19.53 -5.89
N CYS A 106 1.37 -19.20 -6.19
CA CYS A 106 0.26 -20.15 -6.20
C CYS A 106 0.50 -21.29 -7.21
N TRP A 107 0.98 -20.95 -8.42
CA TRP A 107 1.34 -21.96 -9.42
C TRP A 107 2.41 -22.94 -8.91
N ARG A 108 3.46 -22.44 -8.25
CA ARG A 108 4.51 -23.30 -7.67
C ARG A 108 4.02 -24.22 -6.56
N HIS A 109 3.06 -23.76 -5.77
CA HIS A 109 2.51 -24.51 -4.64
C HIS A 109 1.26 -25.32 -5.00
N GLN A 110 0.87 -25.34 -6.29
CA GLN A 110 -0.33 -26.02 -6.80
C GLN A 110 -1.62 -25.55 -6.08
N VAL A 111 -1.66 -24.27 -5.71
CA VAL A 111 -2.84 -23.60 -5.17
C VAL A 111 -3.58 -22.93 -6.31
N ASP A 112 -4.91 -23.09 -6.35
CA ASP A 112 -5.71 -22.38 -7.34
C ASP A 112 -5.64 -20.87 -7.08
N TRP A 113 -5.17 -20.13 -8.09
CA TRP A 113 -5.00 -18.69 -7.98
C TRP A 113 -6.32 -17.94 -7.87
N ILE A 114 -7.33 -18.38 -8.63
CA ILE A 114 -8.65 -17.73 -8.63
C ILE A 114 -9.31 -17.87 -7.26
N ASP A 115 -9.29 -19.08 -6.73
CA ASP A 115 -9.81 -19.36 -5.40
C ASP A 115 -9.06 -18.58 -4.29
N MET A 116 -7.74 -18.43 -4.45
CA MET A 116 -6.94 -17.63 -3.52
C MET A 116 -7.32 -16.13 -3.58
N LEU A 117 -7.71 -15.63 -4.74
CA LEU A 117 -8.19 -14.26 -4.90
C LEU A 117 -9.49 -14.00 -4.11
N ASP A 118 -10.36 -14.98 -3.94
CA ASP A 118 -11.58 -14.85 -3.13
C ASP A 118 -11.27 -14.54 -1.66
N VAL A 119 -10.13 -14.97 -1.18
CA VAL A 119 -9.63 -14.68 0.17
C VAL A 119 -8.88 -13.34 0.22
N ILE A 120 -8.06 -13.08 -0.79
CA ILE A 120 -7.15 -11.91 -0.81
C ILE A 120 -7.91 -10.63 -1.14
N CYS A 121 -8.83 -10.63 -2.11
CA CYS A 121 -9.51 -9.41 -2.55
C CYS A 121 -10.27 -8.69 -1.42
N PRO A 122 -11.11 -9.36 -0.60
CA PRO A 122 -11.77 -8.71 0.52
C PRO A 122 -10.77 -8.14 1.54
N ALA A 123 -9.67 -8.85 1.79
CA ALA A 123 -8.62 -8.40 2.69
C ALA A 123 -7.91 -7.15 2.18
N LEU A 124 -7.62 -7.08 0.88
CA LEU A 124 -7.04 -5.88 0.24
C LEU A 124 -7.96 -4.67 0.34
N PHE A 125 -9.27 -4.84 0.17
CA PHE A 125 -10.23 -3.74 0.33
C PHE A 125 -10.22 -3.18 1.75
N ILE A 126 -10.12 -4.02 2.76
CA ILE A 126 -10.01 -3.57 4.16
C ILE A 126 -8.68 -2.83 4.37
N GLY A 127 -7.57 -3.36 3.89
CA GLY A 127 -6.28 -2.69 3.95
C GLY A 127 -6.30 -1.32 3.26
N GLN A 128 -6.90 -1.22 2.08
CA GLN A 128 -7.06 0.04 1.36
C GLN A 128 -7.95 1.04 2.11
N SER A 129 -9.02 0.57 2.75
CA SER A 129 -9.90 1.43 3.55
C SER A 129 -9.15 2.08 4.71
N VAL A 130 -8.35 1.30 5.44
CA VAL A 130 -7.48 1.82 6.51
C VAL A 130 -6.41 2.76 5.95
N GLY A 131 -5.84 2.45 4.79
CA GLY A 131 -4.89 3.33 4.09
C GLY A 131 -5.51 4.67 3.70
N ARG A 132 -6.78 4.71 3.28
CA ARG A 132 -7.50 5.97 3.01
C ARG A 132 -7.74 6.78 4.29
N MET A 133 -8.00 6.13 5.41
CA MET A 133 -8.05 6.82 6.71
C MET A 133 -6.68 7.41 7.09
N ALA A 134 -5.60 6.72 6.76
CA ALA A 134 -4.25 7.24 6.95
C ALA A 134 -4.00 8.52 6.14
N ASN A 135 -4.43 8.56 4.88
CA ASN A 135 -4.32 9.75 4.03
C ASN A 135 -5.13 10.93 4.62
N LEU A 136 -6.34 10.66 5.12
CA LEU A 136 -7.15 11.66 5.80
C LEU A 136 -6.44 12.26 7.01
N LEU A 137 -5.82 11.42 7.85
CA LEU A 137 -5.09 11.86 9.03
C LEU A 137 -3.77 12.58 8.68
N ASN A 138 -3.15 12.23 7.57
CA ASN A 138 -1.94 12.88 7.08
C ASN A 138 -2.24 14.19 6.33
N GLY A 139 -3.47 14.38 5.86
CA GLY A 139 -3.89 15.56 5.09
C GLY A 139 -3.39 15.54 3.65
N ASP A 140 -3.22 14.35 3.09
CA ASP A 140 -2.85 14.12 1.69
C ASP A 140 -3.93 13.31 0.94
N ALA A 141 -3.77 13.16 -0.37
CA ALA A 141 -4.72 12.45 -1.25
C ALA A 141 -6.20 12.89 -1.05
N PHE A 142 -6.39 14.19 -0.93
CA PHE A 142 -7.68 14.86 -0.77
C PHE A 142 -8.36 15.08 -2.12
N GLY A 143 -9.70 15.24 -2.08
CA GLY A 143 -10.50 15.56 -3.26
C GLY A 143 -10.53 17.06 -3.58
N ALA A 144 -11.26 17.43 -4.64
CA ALA A 144 -11.53 18.82 -4.97
C ALA A 144 -12.45 19.47 -3.93
N PRO A 145 -12.37 20.81 -3.74
CA PRO A 145 -13.29 21.55 -2.88
C PRO A 145 -14.75 21.35 -3.33
N THR A 146 -15.65 21.15 -2.37
CA THR A 146 -17.08 20.99 -2.66
C THR A 146 -17.78 22.31 -2.98
N GLY A 147 -17.20 23.44 -2.59
CA GLY A 147 -17.78 24.77 -2.72
C GLY A 147 -19.01 25.02 -1.83
N GLY A 148 -19.32 24.13 -0.89
CA GLY A 148 -20.46 24.21 0.02
C GLY A 148 -20.10 23.80 1.46
N ASP A 149 -21.14 23.65 2.28
CA ASP A 149 -21.01 23.34 3.71
C ASP A 149 -20.68 21.87 3.99
N PHE A 150 -20.65 21.03 2.96
CA PHE A 150 -20.31 19.61 3.08
C PHE A 150 -18.86 19.34 2.72
N GLY A 151 -18.11 18.76 3.65
CA GLY A 151 -16.70 18.41 3.41
C GLY A 151 -15.91 18.28 4.70
N ILE A 152 -14.60 17.99 4.54
CA ILE A 152 -13.65 17.91 5.66
C ILE A 152 -12.78 19.15 5.63
N LEU A 153 -12.81 19.91 6.73
CA LEU A 153 -11.94 21.05 6.90
C LEU A 153 -10.55 20.59 7.37
N TYR A 154 -9.56 20.78 6.52
CA TYR A 154 -8.18 20.45 6.87
C TYR A 154 -7.54 21.61 7.66
N PRO A 155 -6.78 21.31 8.74
CA PRO A 155 -6.05 22.31 9.50
C PRO A 155 -5.01 23.07 8.69
N ALA A 156 -4.66 24.27 9.14
CA ALA A 156 -3.54 25.02 8.58
C ALA A 156 -2.25 24.21 8.67
N GLY A 157 -1.43 24.27 7.61
CA GLY A 157 -0.17 23.50 7.51
C GLY A 157 -0.29 22.13 6.88
N THR A 158 -1.50 21.67 6.50
CA THR A 158 -1.66 20.47 5.66
C THR A 158 -1.57 20.81 4.17
N LEU A 159 -1.16 19.83 3.37
CA LEU A 159 -1.07 19.99 1.90
C LEU A 159 -2.44 20.38 1.30
N ALA A 160 -3.51 19.76 1.80
CA ALA A 160 -4.87 20.06 1.36
C ALA A 160 -5.22 21.55 1.56
N ARG A 161 -4.89 22.09 2.75
CA ARG A 161 -5.17 23.49 3.07
C ARG A 161 -4.29 24.48 2.28
N SER A 162 -3.03 24.12 2.01
CA SER A 162 -2.13 24.95 1.19
C SER A 162 -2.51 24.99 -0.30
N THR A 163 -3.17 23.93 -0.78
CA THR A 163 -3.55 23.83 -2.20
C THR A 163 -4.84 24.60 -2.51
N TYR A 164 -5.80 24.63 -1.57
CA TYR A 164 -7.13 25.18 -1.85
C TYR A 164 -7.53 26.37 -0.94
N GLY A 165 -6.69 26.79 -0.02
CA GLY A 165 -6.95 27.97 0.82
C GLY A 165 -7.62 27.65 2.14
#